data_e30f2a55119be5acbdb83fb3af2ff35f
#
_entry.id   e30f2a55119be5acbdb83fb3af2ff35f
#
_cell.length_a   1.000
_cell.length_b   1.000
_cell.length_c   1.000
_cell.angle_alpha   90.00
_cell.angle_beta   90.00
_cell.angle_gamma   90.00
#
_symmetry.space_group_name_H-M   'P 1'
#
loop_
_entity.id
_entity.type
_entity.pdbx_description
1 polymer ?
#
loop_
_entity_poly.entity_id
_entity_poly.type
_entity_poly.pdbx_seq_one_letter_code
_entity_poly.pdbx_strand_id
1 'polypeptide(L)'
;MRVAYTAGEAIGPDLFSFYRSIGINLKQLYGSTETAVFVCLQPDHEVRADTVGVPIAGVEIRVADDGEVLVKSPGLLKEYYKNPAATAEVLTADGWYHTGDAGFLDTNGHLRIIDRAKDVGRLHDPQGGAFDGAMFAPKYVENKLKFFPFIKEAVAFGDKREKVCAFVNIDFEAVGNWAERRNLPYAGYADLAAKPEVLELVRDCVGRVNADLALDPMLAGSQVSRFLVLHKELDADDGELTRTRKVRRGYIGEKFEVLVDAMYSGKAEQYIETAVKFEDGRSGSVAATLKIIDAKTFATTKAAA
;
A
#
# COMPACT_ATOMS: atom_id res chain seq x y z
N MET A 1 -13.36 -18.28 21.73
CA MET A 1 -12.54 -17.04 21.93
C MET A 1 -13.51 -15.91 22.21
N ARG A 2 -13.29 -15.05 23.24
CA ARG A 2 -14.20 -13.93 23.53
C ARG A 2 -13.91 -12.71 22.66
N VAL A 3 -12.64 -12.44 22.40
CA VAL A 3 -12.15 -11.33 21.56
C VAL A 3 -10.80 -11.72 20.97
N ALA A 4 -10.52 -11.24 19.77
CA ALA A 4 -9.22 -11.30 19.11
C ALA A 4 -8.80 -9.88 18.69
N TYR A 5 -7.52 -9.61 18.74
CA TYR A 5 -6.95 -8.34 18.30
C TYR A 5 -5.95 -8.55 17.18
N THR A 6 -5.94 -7.66 16.21
CA THR A 6 -4.93 -7.55 15.17
C THR A 6 -4.20 -6.22 15.29
N ALA A 7 -2.88 -6.23 15.18
CA ALA A 7 -2.01 -5.08 15.36
C ALA A 7 -0.68 -5.27 14.65
N GLY A 8 0.15 -4.23 14.63
CA GLY A 8 1.51 -4.24 14.08
C GLY A 8 1.58 -4.01 12.58
N GLU A 9 0.58 -4.46 11.82
CA GLU A 9 0.38 -4.16 10.42
C GLU A 9 -1.12 -4.22 10.09
N ALA A 10 -1.56 -3.45 9.08
CA ALA A 10 -2.96 -3.46 8.67
C ALA A 10 -3.31 -4.82 8.04
N ILE A 11 -4.31 -5.49 8.63
CA ILE A 11 -4.83 -6.76 8.11
C ILE A 11 -5.65 -6.57 6.80
N GLY A 12 -6.15 -5.34 6.60
CA GLY A 12 -7.02 -4.97 5.51
C GLY A 12 -8.50 -5.24 5.75
N PRO A 13 -9.36 -4.39 5.15
CA PRO A 13 -10.80 -4.40 5.44
C PRO A 13 -11.49 -5.70 5.03
N ASP A 14 -11.08 -6.31 3.91
CA ASP A 14 -11.73 -7.53 3.42
C ASP A 14 -11.44 -8.74 4.31
N LEU A 15 -10.17 -8.95 4.68
CA LEU A 15 -9.79 -10.04 5.57
C LEU A 15 -10.33 -9.82 6.99
N PHE A 16 -10.34 -8.57 7.46
CA PHE A 16 -10.96 -8.21 8.73
C PHE A 16 -12.46 -8.56 8.74
N SER A 17 -13.18 -8.16 7.68
CA SER A 17 -14.60 -8.43 7.53
C SER A 17 -14.89 -9.93 7.40
N PHE A 18 -14.04 -10.68 6.69
CA PHE A 18 -14.13 -12.13 6.59
C PHE A 18 -14.10 -12.80 7.97
N TYR A 19 -13.10 -12.49 8.80
CA TYR A 19 -13.03 -13.10 10.14
C TYR A 19 -14.23 -12.74 11.01
N ARG A 20 -14.72 -11.52 10.91
CA ARG A 20 -15.92 -11.12 11.63
C ARG A 20 -17.18 -11.82 11.12
N SER A 21 -17.29 -12.07 9.82
CA SER A 21 -18.44 -12.75 9.21
C SER A 21 -18.58 -14.21 9.67
N ILE A 22 -17.47 -14.86 10.04
CA ILE A 22 -17.48 -16.21 10.61
C ILE A 22 -17.59 -16.23 12.15
N GLY A 23 -17.95 -15.08 12.75
CA GLY A 23 -18.29 -14.98 14.18
C GLY A 23 -17.10 -14.70 15.11
N ILE A 24 -15.91 -14.40 14.59
CA ILE A 24 -14.77 -13.99 15.40
C ILE A 24 -14.96 -12.52 15.79
N ASN A 25 -15.00 -12.20 17.09
CA ASN A 25 -14.99 -10.83 17.59
C ASN A 25 -13.57 -10.24 17.40
N LEU A 26 -13.21 -9.98 16.16
CA LEU A 26 -11.92 -9.38 15.79
C LEU A 26 -12.01 -7.86 15.90
N LYS A 27 -10.99 -7.25 16.51
CA LYS A 27 -10.81 -5.81 16.65
C LYS A 27 -9.43 -5.41 16.18
N GLN A 28 -9.29 -4.17 15.74
CA GLN A 28 -7.98 -3.56 15.48
C GLN A 28 -7.53 -2.75 16.69
N LEU A 29 -6.22 -2.71 16.89
CA LEU A 29 -5.56 -1.78 17.80
C LEU A 29 -4.32 -1.17 17.11
N TYR A 30 -3.94 0.00 17.56
CA TYR A 30 -2.77 0.72 17.05
C TYR A 30 -1.87 1.12 18.21
N GLY A 31 -0.57 1.03 17.96
CA GLY A 31 0.51 1.46 18.83
C GLY A 31 1.84 0.85 18.44
N SER A 32 2.86 1.19 19.20
CA SER A 32 4.23 0.74 19.00
C SER A 32 4.87 0.39 20.35
N THR A 33 6.10 -0.11 20.33
CA THR A 33 6.88 -0.36 21.55
C THR A 33 7.07 0.94 22.34
N GLU A 34 7.29 2.06 21.65
CA GLU A 34 7.50 3.39 22.21
C GLU A 34 6.27 3.95 22.92
N THR A 35 5.09 3.44 22.61
CA THR A 35 3.81 3.86 23.20
C THR A 35 3.23 2.82 24.15
N ALA A 36 4.03 1.86 24.62
CA ALA A 36 3.59 0.72 25.41
C ALA A 36 2.43 -0.04 24.74
N VAL A 37 2.46 -0.17 23.43
CA VAL A 37 1.53 -0.89 22.53
C VAL A 37 0.18 -0.19 22.31
N PHE A 38 -0.39 0.45 23.32
CA PHE A 38 -1.78 0.89 23.27
C PHE A 38 -1.90 2.40 23.05
N VAL A 39 -2.26 2.79 21.84
CA VAL A 39 -2.66 4.17 21.47
C VAL A 39 -4.14 4.22 21.17
N CYS A 40 -4.61 3.41 20.23
CA CYS A 40 -6.02 3.30 19.87
C CYS A 40 -6.52 1.87 20.00
N LEU A 41 -7.82 1.76 20.29
CA LEU A 41 -8.53 0.48 20.37
C LEU A 41 -9.95 0.64 19.89
N GLN A 42 -10.44 -0.33 19.13
CA GLN A 42 -11.84 -0.35 18.70
C GLN A 42 -12.77 -0.72 19.87
N PRO A 43 -13.77 0.13 20.21
CA PRO A 43 -14.75 -0.18 21.23
C PRO A 43 -15.69 -1.30 20.79
N ASP A 44 -16.35 -1.97 21.76
CA ASP A 44 -17.24 -3.12 21.46
C ASP A 44 -18.42 -2.76 20.57
N HIS A 45 -18.94 -1.56 20.72
CA HIS A 45 -20.15 -1.07 20.04
C HIS A 45 -19.86 -0.41 18.69
N GLU A 46 -18.58 -0.16 18.36
CA GLU A 46 -18.19 0.52 17.14
C GLU A 46 -16.90 -0.05 16.56
N VAL A 47 -17.03 -1.21 15.91
CA VAL A 47 -15.94 -1.89 15.23
C VAL A 47 -16.04 -1.68 13.73
N ARG A 48 -15.01 -1.08 13.11
CA ARG A 48 -14.99 -0.71 11.70
C ARG A 48 -13.74 -1.28 11.03
N ALA A 49 -13.90 -1.76 9.81
CA ALA A 49 -12.83 -2.49 9.11
C ALA A 49 -11.66 -1.59 8.69
N ASP A 50 -11.89 -0.29 8.56
CA ASP A 50 -10.97 0.69 7.98
C ASP A 50 -10.31 1.60 9.01
N THR A 51 -10.55 1.39 10.32
CA THR A 51 -9.99 2.20 11.41
C THR A 51 -9.28 1.34 12.45
N VAL A 52 -8.40 1.96 13.22
CA VAL A 52 -7.73 1.31 14.36
C VAL A 52 -8.38 1.66 15.70
N GLY A 53 -9.54 2.32 15.66
CA GLY A 53 -10.33 2.67 16.84
C GLY A 53 -10.06 4.09 17.35
N VAL A 54 -10.52 4.35 18.57
CA VAL A 54 -10.40 5.63 19.25
C VAL A 54 -9.23 5.61 20.24
N PRO A 55 -8.66 6.79 20.58
CA PRO A 55 -7.64 6.88 21.64
C PRO A 55 -8.13 6.25 22.94
N ILE A 56 -7.30 5.47 23.59
CA ILE A 56 -7.62 4.94 24.94
C ILE A 56 -7.50 6.03 26.00
N ALA A 57 -8.06 5.78 27.17
CA ALA A 57 -8.04 6.72 28.27
C ALA A 57 -6.61 7.19 28.62
N GLY A 58 -6.42 8.50 28.67
CA GLY A 58 -5.13 9.13 28.96
C GLY A 58 -4.20 9.27 27.77
N VAL A 59 -4.63 8.89 26.56
CA VAL A 59 -3.89 9.12 25.32
C VAL A 59 -4.49 10.28 24.54
N GLU A 60 -3.66 11.20 24.11
CA GLU A 60 -4.00 12.29 23.21
C GLU A 60 -3.38 12.03 21.84
N ILE A 61 -4.13 12.33 20.77
CA ILE A 61 -3.68 12.25 19.39
C ILE A 61 -3.81 13.61 18.74
N ARG A 62 -2.81 13.99 17.96
CA ARG A 62 -2.82 15.14 17.07
C ARG A 62 -2.30 14.68 15.71
N VAL A 63 -2.93 15.15 14.63
CA VAL A 63 -2.41 15.00 13.28
C VAL A 63 -1.72 16.31 12.90
N ALA A 64 -0.46 16.24 12.53
CA ALA A 64 0.33 17.38 12.08
C ALA A 64 -0.10 17.81 10.65
N ASP A 65 0.37 19.01 10.23
CA ASP A 65 0.01 19.58 8.92
C ASP A 65 0.47 18.72 7.71
N ASP A 66 1.53 17.94 7.92
CA ASP A 66 2.05 16.97 6.93
C ASP A 66 1.29 15.62 6.95
N GLY A 67 0.35 15.46 7.89
CA GLY A 67 -0.44 14.25 8.08
C GLY A 67 0.16 13.24 9.04
N GLU A 68 1.31 13.53 9.68
CA GLU A 68 1.90 12.64 10.68
C GLU A 68 1.04 12.58 11.95
N VAL A 69 0.85 11.38 12.47
CA VAL A 69 0.18 11.13 13.75
C VAL A 69 1.15 11.35 14.90
N LEU A 70 0.82 12.28 15.77
CA LEU A 70 1.54 12.57 17.00
C LEU A 70 0.76 12.04 18.20
N VAL A 71 1.47 11.45 19.15
CA VAL A 71 0.87 10.84 20.35
C VAL A 71 1.44 11.44 21.61
N LYS A 72 0.57 11.74 22.59
CA LYS A 72 0.96 12.08 23.94
C LYS A 72 0.28 11.14 24.93
N SER A 73 1.06 10.50 25.79
CA SER A 73 0.58 9.42 26.65
C SER A 73 1.50 9.25 27.85
N PRO A 74 0.97 8.84 29.02
CA PRO A 74 1.82 8.45 30.15
C PRO A 74 2.65 7.19 29.88
N GLY A 75 2.29 6.40 28.86
CA GLY A 75 3.00 5.19 28.44
C GLY A 75 4.13 5.40 27.43
N LEU A 76 4.47 6.65 27.07
CA LEU A 76 5.55 6.91 26.12
C LEU A 76 6.91 6.48 26.68
N LEU A 77 7.80 6.08 25.75
CA LEU A 77 9.20 5.82 26.06
C LEU A 77 9.81 7.06 26.74
N LYS A 78 10.73 6.84 27.66
CA LYS A 78 11.51 7.93 28.25
C LYS A 78 12.66 8.33 27.34
N GLU A 79 13.37 7.33 26.82
CA GLU A 79 14.51 7.51 25.92
C GLU A 79 14.89 6.20 25.24
N TYR A 80 15.57 6.30 24.11
CA TYR A 80 16.27 5.15 23.53
C TYR A 80 17.60 4.94 24.25
N TYR A 81 17.85 3.72 24.68
CA TYR A 81 19.05 3.38 25.47
C TYR A 81 20.34 3.80 24.76
N LYS A 82 21.14 4.65 25.43
CA LYS A 82 22.39 5.20 24.91
C LYS A 82 22.31 5.90 23.55
N ASN A 83 21.12 6.38 23.17
CA ASN A 83 20.92 7.07 21.90
C ASN A 83 20.06 8.35 22.07
N PRO A 84 20.63 9.40 22.69
CA PRO A 84 19.90 10.65 22.92
C PRO A 84 19.52 11.36 21.62
N ALA A 85 20.30 11.21 20.54
CA ALA A 85 19.98 11.80 19.26
C ALA A 85 18.68 11.24 18.69
N ALA A 86 18.53 9.92 18.62
CA ALA A 86 17.29 9.28 18.16
C ALA A 86 16.10 9.61 19.09
N THR A 87 16.34 9.80 20.40
CA THR A 87 15.29 10.23 21.32
C THR A 87 14.81 11.65 20.98
N ALA A 88 15.73 12.57 20.73
CA ALA A 88 15.40 13.95 20.35
C ALA A 88 14.71 14.08 18.99
N GLU A 89 14.92 13.13 18.09
CA GLU A 89 14.22 13.07 16.79
C GLU A 89 12.74 12.74 16.93
N VAL A 90 12.36 11.93 17.93
CA VAL A 90 10.99 11.42 18.05
C VAL A 90 10.18 12.02 19.19
N LEU A 91 10.83 12.67 20.18
CA LEU A 91 10.14 13.31 21.30
C LEU A 91 10.30 14.82 21.25
N THR A 92 9.18 15.55 21.21
CA THR A 92 9.18 17.01 21.31
C THR A 92 9.35 17.45 22.76
N ALA A 93 9.80 18.71 22.98
CA ALA A 93 10.00 19.28 24.32
C ALA A 93 8.69 19.39 25.14
N ASP A 94 7.52 19.47 24.46
CA ASP A 94 6.19 19.51 25.07
C ASP A 94 5.54 18.13 25.23
N GLY A 95 6.30 17.05 24.96
CA GLY A 95 5.95 15.66 25.27
C GLY A 95 5.11 14.94 24.21
N TRP A 96 5.15 15.39 22.96
CA TRP A 96 4.60 14.65 21.86
C TRP A 96 5.62 13.69 21.24
N TYR A 97 5.13 12.52 20.87
CA TYR A 97 5.89 11.48 20.19
C TYR A 97 5.54 11.45 18.70
N HIS A 98 6.55 11.58 17.86
CA HIS A 98 6.47 11.40 16.42
C HIS A 98 6.40 9.91 16.09
N THR A 99 5.23 9.43 15.63
CA THR A 99 5.05 7.98 15.36
C THR A 99 5.71 7.53 14.05
N GLY A 100 5.95 8.47 13.15
CA GLY A 100 6.38 8.20 11.78
C GLY A 100 5.26 7.57 10.93
N ASP A 101 4.01 7.56 11.41
CA ASP A 101 2.85 7.07 10.68
C ASP A 101 1.97 8.25 10.25
N ALA A 102 1.45 8.22 9.03
CA ALA A 102 0.46 9.17 8.55
C ALA A 102 -0.95 8.62 8.74
N GLY A 103 -1.87 9.52 9.11
CA GLY A 103 -3.25 9.15 9.36
C GLY A 103 -4.14 10.37 9.56
N PHE A 104 -5.40 10.11 9.84
CA PHE A 104 -6.37 11.15 10.19
C PHE A 104 -7.43 10.62 11.15
N LEU A 105 -8.04 11.53 11.90
CA LEU A 105 -9.21 11.21 12.72
C LEU A 105 -10.47 11.43 11.89
N ASP A 106 -11.36 10.43 11.88
CA ASP A 106 -12.66 10.59 11.24
C ASP A 106 -13.62 11.39 12.14
N THR A 107 -14.83 11.65 11.65
CA THR A 107 -15.86 12.43 12.35
C THR A 107 -16.31 11.82 13.68
N ASN A 108 -16.07 10.53 13.90
CA ASN A 108 -16.41 9.81 15.13
C ASN A 108 -15.18 9.70 16.08
N GLY A 109 -14.05 10.28 15.71
CA GLY A 109 -12.82 10.25 16.49
C GLY A 109 -12.02 8.96 16.34
N HIS A 110 -12.35 8.10 15.37
CA HIS A 110 -11.53 6.93 15.05
C HIS A 110 -10.30 7.33 14.24
N LEU A 111 -9.16 6.78 14.59
CA LEU A 111 -7.93 6.97 13.84
C LEU A 111 -7.90 6.00 12.64
N ARG A 112 -7.62 6.54 11.46
CA ARG A 112 -7.24 5.78 10.27
C ARG A 112 -5.76 5.98 9.99
N ILE A 113 -4.99 4.93 10.01
CA ILE A 113 -3.60 4.92 9.56
C ILE A 113 -3.59 4.59 8.07
N ILE A 114 -2.87 5.39 7.29
CA ILE A 114 -2.82 5.28 5.82
C ILE A 114 -1.50 4.69 5.35
N ASP A 115 -0.38 5.19 5.89
CA ASP A 115 0.97 4.75 5.50
C ASP A 115 2.00 5.24 6.52
N ARG A 116 3.29 5.01 6.28
CA ARG A 116 4.38 5.74 6.94
C ARG A 116 4.41 7.19 6.47
N ALA A 117 4.56 8.15 7.36
CA ALA A 117 4.55 9.57 7.02
C ALA A 117 5.57 9.94 5.93
N LYS A 118 6.78 9.35 5.98
CA LYS A 118 7.84 9.53 4.98
C LYS A 118 7.53 8.93 3.60
N ASP A 119 6.57 8.00 3.53
CA ASP A 119 6.21 7.28 2.31
C ASP A 119 4.94 7.88 1.67
N VAL A 120 4.21 8.73 2.41
CA VAL A 120 3.09 9.49 1.85
C VAL A 120 3.64 10.63 1.01
N GLY A 121 3.24 10.64 -0.25
CA GLY A 121 3.60 11.68 -1.22
C GLY A 121 2.41 12.57 -1.56
N ARG A 122 2.65 13.49 -2.49
CA ARG A 122 1.61 14.32 -3.12
C ARG A 122 1.74 14.26 -4.62
N LEU A 123 0.61 14.18 -5.30
CA LEU A 123 0.58 14.32 -6.74
C LEU A 123 0.94 15.76 -7.12
N HIS A 124 1.60 15.91 -8.24
CA HIS A 124 1.90 17.20 -8.82
C HIS A 124 1.63 17.17 -10.32
N ASP A 125 0.60 17.89 -10.74
CA ASP A 125 0.27 18.10 -12.14
C ASP A 125 0.57 19.55 -12.52
N PRO A 126 1.62 19.80 -13.33
CA PRO A 126 1.98 21.16 -13.77
C PRO A 126 0.86 21.87 -14.53
N GLN A 127 -0.14 21.14 -15.02
CA GLN A 127 -1.29 21.68 -15.75
C GLN A 127 -2.50 21.92 -14.85
N GLY A 128 -2.39 21.64 -13.55
CA GLY A 128 -3.46 21.86 -12.58
C GLY A 128 -4.63 20.88 -12.74
N GLY A 129 -4.33 19.61 -12.95
CA GLY A 129 -5.35 18.54 -13.01
C GLY A 129 -6.15 18.37 -11.75
N ALA A 130 -7.24 17.61 -11.82
CA ALA A 130 -8.22 17.45 -10.75
C ALA A 130 -7.64 16.93 -9.42
N PHE A 131 -6.50 16.27 -9.45
CA PHE A 131 -5.82 15.70 -8.29
C PHE A 131 -4.48 16.37 -7.98
N ASP A 132 -4.19 17.56 -8.54
CA ASP A 132 -2.98 18.30 -8.17
C ASP A 132 -2.97 18.61 -6.67
N GLY A 133 -1.83 18.31 -6.01
CA GLY A 133 -1.68 18.42 -4.56
C GLY A 133 -2.37 17.33 -3.75
N ALA A 134 -3.13 16.42 -4.38
CA ALA A 134 -3.80 15.33 -3.67
C ALA A 134 -2.79 14.39 -3.01
N MET A 135 -3.17 13.87 -1.86
CA MET A 135 -2.36 12.89 -1.12
C MET A 135 -2.21 11.60 -1.92
N PHE A 136 -1.00 11.07 -1.93
CA PHE A 136 -0.66 9.77 -2.49
C PHE A 136 -0.16 8.85 -1.38
N ALA A 137 -0.92 7.80 -1.08
CA ALA A 137 -0.61 6.80 -0.06
C ALA A 137 -0.27 5.46 -0.74
N PRO A 138 1.01 5.24 -1.15
CA PRO A 138 1.38 4.10 -1.97
C PRO A 138 1.07 2.77 -1.32
N LYS A 139 1.39 2.59 -0.05
CA LYS A 139 1.20 1.33 0.66
C LYS A 139 -0.28 0.99 0.83
N TYR A 140 -1.12 2.00 0.99
CA TYR A 140 -2.57 1.80 1.06
C TYR A 140 -3.11 1.22 -0.26
N VAL A 141 -2.69 1.77 -1.41
CA VAL A 141 -3.03 1.28 -2.75
C VAL A 141 -2.51 -0.13 -2.97
N GLU A 142 -1.22 -0.36 -2.65
CA GLU A 142 -0.56 -1.66 -2.79
C GLU A 142 -1.28 -2.74 -1.98
N ASN A 143 -1.63 -2.45 -0.73
CA ASN A 143 -2.36 -3.38 0.13
C ASN A 143 -3.75 -3.70 -0.43
N LYS A 144 -4.50 -2.69 -0.91
CA LYS A 144 -5.79 -2.93 -1.56
C LYS A 144 -5.69 -3.82 -2.79
N LEU A 145 -4.67 -3.64 -3.62
CA LEU A 145 -4.42 -4.52 -4.77
C LEU A 145 -4.11 -5.96 -4.33
N LYS A 146 -3.33 -6.13 -3.29
CA LYS A 146 -2.93 -7.44 -2.74
C LYS A 146 -4.06 -8.21 -2.06
N PHE A 147 -5.24 -7.61 -1.84
CA PHE A 147 -6.43 -8.37 -1.39
C PHE A 147 -7.02 -9.25 -2.46
N PHE A 148 -6.73 -8.99 -3.72
CA PHE A 148 -7.15 -9.89 -4.77
C PHE A 148 -6.23 -11.10 -4.82
N PRO A 149 -6.76 -12.33 -4.83
CA PRO A 149 -5.95 -13.54 -4.80
C PRO A 149 -5.03 -13.69 -6.02
N PHE A 150 -5.27 -12.90 -7.06
CA PHE A 150 -4.49 -12.91 -8.30
C PHE A 150 -3.26 -11.99 -8.26
N ILE A 151 -3.16 -11.13 -7.25
CA ILE A 151 -2.07 -10.15 -7.12
C ILE A 151 -1.21 -10.51 -5.92
N LYS A 152 0.05 -10.89 -6.17
CA LYS A 152 1.03 -11.24 -5.14
C LYS A 152 1.69 -10.02 -4.54
N GLU A 153 2.16 -9.12 -5.41
CA GLU A 153 2.77 -7.84 -5.02
C GLU A 153 2.35 -6.71 -5.95
N ALA A 154 2.37 -5.50 -5.40
CA ALA A 154 2.16 -4.27 -6.15
C ALA A 154 3.14 -3.20 -5.67
N VAL A 155 3.58 -2.33 -6.58
CA VAL A 155 4.45 -1.20 -6.28
C VAL A 155 3.87 0.03 -6.96
N ALA A 156 3.37 0.97 -6.17
CA ALA A 156 2.73 2.18 -6.65
C ALA A 156 3.73 3.36 -6.70
N PHE A 157 3.64 4.16 -7.75
CA PHE A 157 4.42 5.37 -8.00
C PHE A 157 3.47 6.53 -8.24
N GLY A 158 3.75 7.71 -7.69
CA GLY A 158 2.88 8.87 -7.83
C GLY A 158 3.43 10.14 -7.17
N ASP A 159 4.37 10.01 -6.22
CA ASP A 159 4.92 11.19 -5.55
C ASP A 159 5.57 12.16 -6.56
N LYS A 160 5.14 13.44 -6.52
CA LYS A 160 5.56 14.50 -7.43
C LYS A 160 5.31 14.20 -8.91
N ARG A 161 4.36 13.33 -9.21
CA ARG A 161 3.92 12.97 -10.57
C ARG A 161 2.44 13.33 -10.76
N GLU A 162 2.03 13.51 -12.02
CA GLU A 162 0.66 13.93 -12.37
C GLU A 162 -0.44 12.89 -12.04
N LYS A 163 -0.06 11.62 -11.88
CA LYS A 163 -0.99 10.50 -11.67
C LYS A 163 -0.28 9.34 -10.98
N VAL A 164 -1.08 8.40 -10.49
CA VAL A 164 -0.55 7.16 -9.93
C VAL A 164 -0.44 6.10 -11.01
N CYS A 165 0.74 5.45 -11.04
CA CYS A 165 1.00 4.27 -11.85
C CYS A 165 1.45 3.12 -10.97
N ALA A 166 1.29 1.86 -11.41
CA ALA A 166 1.66 0.71 -10.60
C ALA A 166 2.34 -0.40 -11.40
N PHE A 167 3.35 -1.03 -10.80
CA PHE A 167 3.78 -2.37 -11.18
C PHE A 167 2.96 -3.40 -10.41
N VAL A 168 2.64 -4.50 -11.07
CA VAL A 168 1.89 -5.62 -10.48
C VAL A 168 2.64 -6.92 -10.72
N ASN A 169 2.83 -7.72 -9.67
CA ASN A 169 3.15 -9.13 -9.80
C ASN A 169 1.89 -9.96 -9.61
N ILE A 170 1.63 -10.88 -10.53
CA ILE A 170 0.56 -11.86 -10.37
C ILE A 170 0.96 -12.93 -9.35
N ASP A 171 -0.01 -13.50 -8.65
CA ASP A 171 0.18 -14.75 -7.92
C ASP A 171 0.18 -15.90 -8.94
N PHE A 172 1.35 -16.50 -9.15
CA PHE A 172 1.54 -17.49 -10.20
C PHE A 172 0.65 -18.72 -10.03
N GLU A 173 0.47 -19.17 -8.80
CA GLU A 173 -0.36 -20.33 -8.49
C GLU A 173 -1.87 -20.02 -8.72
N ALA A 174 -2.34 -18.92 -8.14
CA ALA A 174 -3.75 -18.54 -8.24
C ALA A 174 -4.16 -18.20 -9.67
N VAL A 175 -3.31 -17.44 -10.40
CA VAL A 175 -3.58 -17.10 -11.82
C VAL A 175 -3.39 -18.32 -12.72
N GLY A 176 -2.44 -19.22 -12.42
CA GLY A 176 -2.28 -20.49 -13.12
C GLY A 176 -3.54 -21.37 -13.02
N ASN A 177 -4.03 -21.57 -11.80
CA ASN A 177 -5.29 -22.29 -11.56
C ASN A 177 -6.50 -21.62 -12.27
N TRP A 178 -6.52 -20.28 -12.31
CA TRP A 178 -7.55 -19.53 -13.02
C TRP A 178 -7.47 -19.73 -14.54
N ALA A 179 -6.25 -19.76 -15.12
CA ALA A 179 -5.98 -19.98 -16.53
C ALA A 179 -6.33 -21.41 -16.95
N GLU A 180 -5.94 -22.41 -16.17
CA GLU A 180 -6.26 -23.84 -16.42
C GLU A 180 -7.77 -24.09 -16.51
N ARG A 181 -8.55 -23.49 -15.58
CA ARG A 181 -10.04 -23.59 -15.62
C ARG A 181 -10.66 -22.98 -16.88
N ARG A 182 -9.90 -22.18 -17.63
CA ARG A 182 -10.31 -21.51 -18.87
C ARG A 182 -9.65 -22.10 -20.11
N ASN A 183 -8.90 -23.18 -19.94
CA ASN A 183 -8.10 -23.82 -20.99
C ASN A 183 -7.14 -22.84 -21.68
N LEU A 184 -6.57 -21.90 -20.91
CA LEU A 184 -5.58 -20.93 -21.37
C LEU A 184 -4.18 -21.52 -21.18
N PRO A 185 -3.48 -21.94 -22.25
CA PRO A 185 -2.14 -22.53 -22.12
C PRO A 185 -1.10 -21.46 -21.84
N TYR A 186 -0.09 -21.80 -21.03
CA TYR A 186 1.06 -20.95 -20.74
C TYR A 186 2.31 -21.81 -20.47
N ALA A 187 3.49 -21.25 -20.75
CA ALA A 187 4.75 -21.95 -20.59
C ALA A 187 5.49 -21.64 -19.25
N GLY A 188 5.08 -20.57 -18.55
CA GLY A 188 5.69 -20.14 -17.30
C GLY A 188 5.22 -18.74 -16.91
N TYR A 189 5.85 -18.15 -15.86
CA TYR A 189 5.41 -16.87 -15.29
C TYR A 189 5.33 -15.75 -16.31
N ALA A 190 6.42 -15.51 -17.07
CA ALA A 190 6.48 -14.40 -18.03
C ALA A 190 5.42 -14.53 -19.14
N ASP A 191 5.18 -15.74 -19.64
CA ASP A 191 4.16 -15.99 -20.65
C ASP A 191 2.75 -15.81 -20.06
N LEU A 192 2.49 -16.31 -18.85
CA LEU A 192 1.21 -16.14 -18.17
C LEU A 192 0.93 -14.65 -17.89
N ALA A 193 1.91 -13.91 -17.37
CA ALA A 193 1.81 -12.48 -17.07
C ALA A 193 1.55 -11.62 -18.30
N ALA A 194 1.95 -12.07 -19.49
CA ALA A 194 1.77 -11.35 -20.75
C ALA A 194 0.44 -11.67 -21.47
N LYS A 195 -0.33 -12.68 -21.02
CA LYS A 195 -1.59 -13.07 -21.65
C LYS A 195 -2.61 -11.93 -21.58
N PRO A 196 -3.27 -11.59 -22.70
CA PRO A 196 -4.32 -10.55 -22.71
C PRO A 196 -5.40 -10.78 -21.65
N GLU A 197 -5.82 -12.04 -21.46
CA GLU A 197 -6.85 -12.41 -20.49
C GLU A 197 -6.40 -12.15 -19.04
N VAL A 198 -5.11 -12.33 -18.74
CA VAL A 198 -4.52 -12.02 -17.43
C VAL A 198 -4.39 -10.51 -17.23
N LEU A 199 -4.02 -9.78 -18.28
CA LEU A 199 -3.99 -8.31 -18.22
C LEU A 199 -5.38 -7.73 -17.97
N GLU A 200 -6.45 -8.29 -18.57
CA GLU A 200 -7.83 -7.90 -18.27
C GLU A 200 -8.24 -8.28 -16.85
N LEU A 201 -7.87 -9.46 -16.36
CA LEU A 201 -8.12 -9.87 -14.97
C LEU A 201 -7.50 -8.87 -13.96
N VAL A 202 -6.25 -8.45 -14.20
CA VAL A 202 -5.59 -7.45 -13.36
C VAL A 202 -6.24 -6.07 -13.53
N ARG A 203 -6.64 -5.68 -14.75
CA ARG A 203 -7.39 -4.45 -15.02
C ARG A 203 -8.68 -4.37 -14.21
N ASP A 204 -9.42 -5.47 -14.13
CA ASP A 204 -10.65 -5.55 -13.32
C ASP A 204 -10.35 -5.36 -11.82
N CYS A 205 -9.27 -5.97 -11.32
CA CYS A 205 -8.83 -5.78 -9.94
C CYS A 205 -8.50 -4.31 -9.67
N VAL A 206 -7.69 -3.68 -10.53
CA VAL A 206 -7.32 -2.25 -10.43
C VAL A 206 -8.56 -1.37 -10.50
N GLY A 207 -9.49 -1.64 -11.42
CA GLY A 207 -10.75 -0.89 -11.55
C GLY A 207 -11.60 -0.94 -10.28
N ARG A 208 -11.67 -2.08 -9.61
CA ARG A 208 -12.39 -2.23 -8.33
C ARG A 208 -11.71 -1.45 -7.21
N VAL A 209 -10.37 -1.48 -7.12
CA VAL A 209 -9.62 -0.66 -6.17
C VAL A 209 -9.86 0.82 -6.41
N ASN A 210 -9.82 1.27 -7.66
CA ASN A 210 -10.07 2.66 -8.03
C ASN A 210 -11.50 3.11 -7.68
N ALA A 211 -12.50 2.27 -7.91
CA ALA A 211 -13.88 2.57 -7.54
C ALA A 211 -14.04 2.77 -6.02
N ASP A 212 -13.33 1.96 -5.24
CA ASP A 212 -13.34 2.07 -3.78
C ASP A 212 -12.57 3.32 -3.28
N LEU A 213 -11.39 3.60 -3.86
CA LEU A 213 -10.61 4.81 -3.54
C LEU A 213 -11.39 6.11 -3.87
N ALA A 214 -12.19 6.11 -4.94
CA ALA A 214 -12.99 7.27 -5.34
C ALA A 214 -14.08 7.65 -4.33
N LEU A 215 -14.48 6.72 -3.46
CA LEU A 215 -15.47 6.98 -2.39
C LEU A 215 -14.89 7.78 -1.22
N ASP A 216 -13.56 7.80 -1.09
CA ASP A 216 -12.88 8.51 -0.01
C ASP A 216 -12.20 9.78 -0.57
N PRO A 217 -12.67 10.99 -0.22
CA PRO A 217 -12.09 12.24 -0.72
C PRO A 217 -10.58 12.39 -0.44
N MET A 218 -10.07 11.81 0.64
CA MET A 218 -8.66 11.86 1.00
C MET A 218 -7.79 10.95 0.10
N LEU A 219 -8.35 9.84 -0.39
CA LEU A 219 -7.64 8.81 -1.13
C LEU A 219 -7.97 8.80 -2.63
N ALA A 220 -8.96 9.59 -3.05
CA ALA A 220 -9.41 9.62 -4.45
C ALA A 220 -8.29 9.97 -5.44
N GLY A 221 -7.31 10.77 -5.04
CA GLY A 221 -6.11 11.05 -5.85
C GLY A 221 -5.18 9.86 -6.01
N SER A 222 -5.27 8.86 -5.14
CA SER A 222 -4.42 7.66 -5.16
C SER A 222 -4.89 6.58 -6.15
N GLN A 223 -5.90 6.85 -6.99
CA GLN A 223 -6.37 5.92 -8.01
C GLN A 223 -5.28 5.62 -9.04
N VAL A 224 -5.07 4.34 -9.34
CA VAL A 224 -4.09 3.89 -10.34
C VAL A 224 -4.62 4.19 -11.74
N SER A 225 -3.96 5.08 -12.46
CA SER A 225 -4.33 5.45 -13.83
C SER A 225 -3.74 4.52 -14.88
N ARG A 226 -2.53 4.01 -14.63
CA ARG A 226 -1.83 3.08 -15.53
C ARG A 226 -1.09 2.03 -14.73
N PHE A 227 -1.02 0.82 -15.26
CA PHE A 227 -0.25 -0.26 -14.65
C PHE A 227 0.42 -1.13 -15.72
N LEU A 228 1.39 -1.90 -15.30
CA LEU A 228 1.94 -3.03 -16.06
C LEU A 228 2.13 -4.24 -15.15
N VAL A 229 2.10 -5.42 -15.75
CA VAL A 229 2.43 -6.66 -15.06
C VAL A 229 3.89 -7.01 -15.34
N LEU A 230 4.68 -7.17 -14.28
CA LEU A 230 6.10 -7.49 -14.39
C LEU A 230 6.29 -8.91 -14.97
N HIS A 231 7.33 -9.09 -15.76
CA HIS A 231 7.69 -10.34 -16.43
C HIS A 231 8.35 -11.37 -15.51
N LYS A 232 8.68 -10.97 -14.28
CA LYS A 232 9.24 -11.82 -13.21
C LYS A 232 8.65 -11.42 -11.88
N GLU A 233 8.68 -12.32 -10.92
CA GLU A 233 8.36 -11.98 -9.53
C GLU A 233 9.45 -11.10 -8.94
N LEU A 234 9.07 -10.24 -7.98
CA LEU A 234 10.04 -9.51 -7.16
C LEU A 234 10.73 -10.48 -6.21
N ASP A 235 12.05 -10.33 -6.07
CA ASP A 235 12.87 -11.25 -5.31
C ASP A 235 13.77 -10.53 -4.30
N ALA A 236 14.05 -11.22 -3.17
CA ALA A 236 14.93 -10.72 -2.12
C ALA A 236 16.41 -10.79 -2.52
N ASP A 237 16.82 -11.81 -3.26
CA ASP A 237 18.20 -12.00 -3.71
C ASP A 237 18.58 -10.98 -4.78
N ASP A 238 17.61 -10.54 -5.58
CA ASP A 238 17.75 -9.42 -6.52
C ASP A 238 17.69 -8.05 -5.81
N GLY A 239 17.51 -8.01 -4.50
CA GLY A 239 17.45 -6.78 -3.71
C GLY A 239 16.13 -6.01 -3.81
N GLU A 240 15.11 -6.55 -4.47
CA GLU A 240 13.81 -5.92 -4.70
C GLU A 240 12.91 -6.00 -3.46
N LEU A 241 13.10 -7.06 -2.67
CA LEU A 241 12.46 -7.26 -1.37
C LEU A 241 13.49 -7.25 -0.25
N THR A 242 13.07 -6.92 0.96
CA THR A 242 13.86 -7.18 2.17
C THR A 242 13.82 -8.67 2.51
N ARG A 243 14.69 -9.11 3.46
CA ARG A 243 14.64 -10.48 4.02
C ARG A 243 13.29 -10.82 4.66
N THR A 244 12.53 -9.82 5.10
CA THR A 244 11.17 -9.97 5.63
C THR A 244 10.08 -9.77 4.57
N ARG A 245 10.45 -9.86 3.27
CA ARG A 245 9.58 -9.73 2.10
C ARG A 245 8.84 -8.39 1.98
N LYS A 246 9.40 -7.30 2.51
CA LYS A 246 8.87 -5.94 2.30
C LYS A 246 9.46 -5.36 1.03
N VAL A 247 8.61 -4.77 0.21
CA VAL A 247 8.96 -4.10 -1.05
C VAL A 247 9.92 -2.93 -0.79
N ARG A 248 10.99 -2.85 -1.57
CA ARG A 248 11.97 -1.76 -1.57
C ARG A 248 11.67 -0.80 -2.73
N ARG A 249 10.59 -0.02 -2.60
CA ARG A 249 10.04 0.86 -3.67
C ARG A 249 11.11 1.74 -4.33
N GLY A 250 11.96 2.43 -3.56
CA GLY A 250 13.03 3.26 -4.11
C GLY A 250 13.96 2.47 -5.02
N TYR A 251 14.48 1.35 -4.55
CA TYR A 251 15.34 0.47 -5.33
C TYR A 251 14.65 -0.09 -6.59
N ILE A 252 13.38 -0.49 -6.48
CA ILE A 252 12.59 -0.96 -7.62
C ILE A 252 12.38 0.16 -8.63
N GLY A 253 12.10 1.38 -8.17
CA GLY A 253 11.96 2.56 -9.04
C GLY A 253 13.22 2.85 -9.84
N GLU A 254 14.39 2.76 -9.22
CA GLU A 254 15.69 2.92 -9.87
C GLU A 254 16.01 1.76 -10.82
N LYS A 255 15.86 0.52 -10.36
CA LYS A 255 16.15 -0.68 -11.16
C LYS A 255 15.29 -0.77 -12.42
N PHE A 256 14.04 -0.36 -12.34
CA PHE A 256 13.06 -0.39 -13.41
C PHE A 256 12.69 1.00 -13.93
N GLU A 257 13.59 1.99 -13.83
CA GLU A 257 13.36 3.38 -14.20
C GLU A 257 12.78 3.50 -15.63
N VAL A 258 13.30 2.72 -16.57
CA VAL A 258 12.81 2.71 -17.97
C VAL A 258 11.32 2.33 -18.06
N LEU A 259 10.81 1.47 -17.20
CA LEU A 259 9.39 1.10 -17.13
C LEU A 259 8.57 2.19 -16.43
N VAL A 260 9.10 2.78 -15.35
CA VAL A 260 8.46 3.90 -14.67
C VAL A 260 8.25 5.05 -15.64
N ASP A 261 9.30 5.48 -16.35
CA ASP A 261 9.24 6.57 -17.32
C ASP A 261 8.30 6.25 -18.49
N ALA A 262 8.27 5.01 -18.95
CA ALA A 262 7.34 4.58 -19.99
C ALA A 262 5.88 4.74 -19.57
N MET A 263 5.53 4.44 -18.32
CA MET A 263 4.17 4.62 -17.79
C MET A 263 3.73 6.10 -17.81
N TYR A 264 4.65 7.04 -17.56
CA TYR A 264 4.36 8.47 -17.58
C TYR A 264 4.47 9.12 -18.96
N SER A 265 5.19 8.51 -19.91
CA SER A 265 5.38 9.05 -21.26
C SER A 265 4.26 8.71 -22.25
N GLY A 266 3.19 8.04 -21.82
CA GLY A 266 2.07 7.67 -22.69
C GLY A 266 2.34 6.48 -23.63
N LYS A 267 3.48 5.78 -23.49
CA LYS A 267 3.77 4.59 -24.28
C LYS A 267 2.75 3.48 -23.98
N ALA A 268 2.44 2.64 -24.98
CA ALA A 268 1.58 1.48 -24.85
C ALA A 268 2.34 0.22 -24.38
N GLU A 269 3.65 0.20 -24.61
CA GLU A 269 4.54 -0.92 -24.23
C GLU A 269 5.98 -0.44 -24.07
N GLN A 270 6.77 -1.21 -23.34
CA GLN A 270 8.19 -0.95 -23.15
C GLN A 270 8.98 -2.26 -23.09
N TYR A 271 10.06 -2.32 -23.88
CA TYR A 271 11.05 -3.40 -23.78
C TYR A 271 11.93 -3.19 -22.55
N ILE A 272 12.23 -4.28 -21.87
CA ILE A 272 13.20 -4.32 -20.78
C ILE A 272 14.02 -5.60 -20.83
N GLU A 273 15.27 -5.52 -20.43
CA GLU A 273 16.13 -6.65 -20.11
C GLU A 273 16.59 -6.51 -18.66
N THR A 274 16.32 -7.50 -17.84
CA THR A 274 16.60 -7.48 -16.40
C THR A 274 17.59 -8.58 -16.06
N ALA A 275 18.71 -8.23 -15.42
CA ALA A 275 19.61 -9.20 -14.83
C ALA A 275 18.93 -9.92 -13.67
N VAL A 276 19.05 -11.23 -13.62
CA VAL A 276 18.53 -12.09 -12.56
C VAL A 276 19.63 -12.99 -12.01
N LYS A 277 19.55 -13.30 -10.72
CA LYS A 277 20.37 -14.33 -10.09
C LYS A 277 19.53 -15.57 -9.89
N PHE A 278 20.01 -16.71 -10.37
CA PHE A 278 19.36 -17.99 -10.15
C PHE A 278 19.76 -18.58 -8.80
N GLU A 279 18.92 -19.45 -8.23
CA GLU A 279 19.16 -20.12 -6.94
C GLU A 279 20.50 -20.88 -6.88
N ASP A 280 21.02 -21.33 -8.02
CA ASP A 280 22.32 -22.00 -8.14
C ASP A 280 23.52 -21.03 -8.20
N GLY A 281 23.28 -19.72 -8.02
CA GLY A 281 24.27 -18.66 -8.01
C GLY A 281 24.70 -18.16 -9.39
N ARG A 282 24.18 -18.74 -10.48
CA ARG A 282 24.43 -18.23 -11.85
C ARG A 282 23.68 -16.92 -12.07
N SER A 283 24.25 -16.05 -12.89
CA SER A 283 23.58 -14.83 -13.37
C SER A 283 23.08 -15.05 -14.79
N GLY A 284 21.91 -14.50 -15.09
CA GLY A 284 21.34 -14.48 -16.42
C GLY A 284 20.57 -13.20 -16.65
N SER A 285 19.90 -13.07 -17.81
CA SER A 285 18.98 -11.98 -18.07
C SER A 285 17.64 -12.54 -18.54
N VAL A 286 16.57 -11.82 -18.19
CA VAL A 286 15.22 -12.05 -18.70
C VAL A 286 14.79 -10.79 -19.44
N ALA A 287 14.45 -10.95 -20.71
CA ALA A 287 14.00 -9.88 -21.56
C ALA A 287 12.52 -10.04 -21.90
N ALA A 288 11.77 -8.93 -21.91
CA ALA A 288 10.37 -8.92 -22.28
C ALA A 288 9.95 -7.53 -22.82
N THR A 289 8.92 -7.51 -23.65
CA THR A 289 8.15 -6.29 -23.94
C THR A 289 6.89 -6.30 -23.11
N LEU A 290 6.79 -5.35 -22.18
CA LEU A 290 5.66 -5.27 -21.25
C LEU A 290 4.64 -4.28 -21.76
N LYS A 291 3.38 -4.70 -21.79
CA LYS A 291 2.26 -3.81 -22.12
C LYS A 291 1.93 -2.91 -20.94
N ILE A 292 1.68 -1.65 -21.22
CA ILE A 292 1.24 -0.64 -20.26
C ILE A 292 -0.25 -0.43 -20.49
N ILE A 293 -1.02 -0.68 -19.45
CA ILE A 293 -2.48 -0.75 -19.52
C ILE A 293 -3.09 0.46 -18.84
N ASP A 294 -3.96 1.16 -19.52
CA ASP A 294 -4.76 2.23 -18.93
C ASP A 294 -5.88 1.62 -18.07
N ALA A 295 -6.01 2.11 -16.85
CA ALA A 295 -7.05 1.70 -15.93
C ALA A 295 -8.16 2.76 -15.85
N LYS A 296 -9.38 2.31 -15.57
CA LYS A 296 -10.51 3.20 -15.36
C LYS A 296 -10.35 3.91 -14.02
N THR A 297 -10.40 5.25 -14.05
CA THR A 297 -10.51 6.10 -12.87
C THR A 297 -11.92 6.66 -12.74
N PHE A 298 -12.30 7.07 -11.53
CA PHE A 298 -13.64 7.54 -11.20
C PHE A 298 -13.57 8.94 -10.60
N ALA A 299 -14.57 9.74 -10.89
CA ALA A 299 -14.71 11.05 -10.25
C ALA A 299 -14.93 10.86 -8.74
N THR A 300 -14.35 11.74 -7.94
CA THR A 300 -14.57 11.73 -6.48
C THR A 300 -16.04 11.97 -6.22
N THR A 301 -16.68 11.10 -5.46
CA THR A 301 -18.01 11.35 -4.94
C THR A 301 -17.88 12.46 -3.90
N LYS A 302 -18.35 13.70 -4.20
CA LYS A 302 -18.43 14.74 -3.18
C LYS A 302 -19.23 14.17 -2.03
N ALA A 303 -18.64 14.10 -0.83
CA ALA A 303 -19.41 13.86 0.37
C ALA A 303 -20.55 14.90 0.37
N ALA A 304 -21.77 14.42 0.44
CA ALA A 304 -22.92 15.30 0.67
C ALA A 304 -22.64 16.03 2.00
N ALA A 305 -22.51 17.36 1.91
CA ALA A 305 -22.26 18.24 3.04
C ALA A 305 -23.42 18.17 4.04
#